data_603234b3992d68c633f4b8bed5783ba4
#
_entry.id   603234b3992d68c633f4b8bed5783ba4
#
_cell.length_a   1.000
_cell.length_b   1.000
_cell.length_c   1.000
_cell.angle_alpha   90.00
_cell.angle_beta   90.00
_cell.angle_gamma   90.00
#
_symmetry.space_group_name_H-M   'P 1'
#
loop_
_entity.id
_entity.type
_entity.pdbx_description
1 polymer ?
#
loop_
_entity_poly.entity_id
_entity_poly.type
_entity_poly.pdbx_seq_one_letter_code
_entity_poly.pdbx_strand_id
1 'polypeptide(L)'
;MAILEVEHINKTFGRTEVLKDISFSLERGQVLSLIGSSGSGKTTLLRCLNFLETPDKGVIRVNDELLFDAANPVTKQESEIRKKRLHFGLVFQSFNLFPQYTALGNVMLAKELLAKSQPDYKARKKEIHAEIEAEAKRLLDQMGLSERMNNYPHQLSGGQCQRVAIARALALSPDILCFDEPTSALDPELTGEVLKVIKGLADQNTTMIIVTHEMAFARDVSDKVLFMDDGKILEQGPPEDVFENPKEERTRQFLSRYTNG
;
A
#
# COMPACT_ATOMS: atom_id res chain seq x y z
N MET A 1 -17.95 4.34 -8.53
CA MET A 1 -17.98 2.88 -8.73
C MET A 1 -16.79 2.31 -7.97
N ALA A 2 -17.03 1.38 -7.03
CA ALA A 2 -15.98 0.87 -6.17
C ALA A 2 -14.89 0.18 -7.01
N ILE A 3 -13.63 0.52 -6.75
CA ILE A 3 -12.47 -0.16 -7.34
C ILE A 3 -12.09 -1.38 -6.52
N LEU A 4 -12.33 -1.32 -5.20
CA LEU A 4 -12.09 -2.41 -4.25
C LEU A 4 -13.34 -2.67 -3.43
N GLU A 5 -13.72 -3.93 -3.36
CA GLU A 5 -14.76 -4.41 -2.45
C GLU A 5 -14.17 -5.54 -1.59
N VAL A 6 -14.33 -5.40 -0.29
CA VAL A 6 -13.86 -6.34 0.72
C VAL A 6 -15.05 -6.74 1.57
N GLU A 7 -15.35 -8.05 1.60
CA GLU A 7 -16.54 -8.58 2.26
C GLU A 7 -16.17 -9.71 3.23
N HIS A 8 -16.53 -9.53 4.49
CA HIS A 8 -16.49 -10.56 5.53
C HIS A 8 -15.11 -11.22 5.71
N ILE A 9 -14.01 -10.44 5.60
CA ILE A 9 -12.66 -10.97 5.77
C ILE A 9 -12.40 -11.34 7.23
N ASN A 10 -12.02 -12.61 7.44
CA ASN A 10 -11.52 -13.11 8.71
C ASN A 10 -10.11 -13.68 8.54
N LYS A 11 -9.28 -13.53 9.58
CA LYS A 11 -7.95 -14.11 9.61
C LYS A 11 -7.57 -14.55 11.03
N THR A 12 -7.11 -15.81 11.17
CA THR A 12 -6.67 -16.42 12.43
C THR A 12 -5.23 -16.89 12.30
N PHE A 13 -4.42 -16.67 13.30
CA PHE A 13 -3.09 -17.25 13.46
C PHE A 13 -3.07 -18.14 14.71
N GLY A 14 -2.96 -19.43 14.49
CA GLY A 14 -3.06 -20.41 15.56
C GLY A 14 -4.42 -20.35 16.26
N ARG A 15 -4.46 -19.82 17.50
CA ARG A 15 -5.71 -19.66 18.28
C ARG A 15 -6.20 -18.20 18.32
N THR A 16 -5.45 -17.26 17.74
CA THR A 16 -5.76 -15.83 17.82
C THR A 16 -6.45 -15.39 16.54
N GLU A 17 -7.70 -14.95 16.64
CA GLU A 17 -8.43 -14.32 15.55
C GLU A 17 -8.02 -12.85 15.49
N VAL A 18 -7.29 -12.48 14.42
CA VAL A 18 -6.69 -11.16 14.22
C VAL A 18 -7.58 -10.25 13.39
N LEU A 19 -8.33 -10.80 12.43
CA LEU A 19 -9.33 -10.06 11.66
C LEU A 19 -10.69 -10.73 11.85
N LYS A 20 -11.70 -9.92 12.23
CA LYS A 20 -13.02 -10.37 12.65
C LYS A 20 -14.09 -9.65 11.81
N ASP A 21 -14.51 -10.28 10.72
CA ASP A 21 -15.62 -9.80 9.87
C ASP A 21 -15.40 -8.39 9.29
N ILE A 22 -14.26 -8.22 8.60
CA ILE A 22 -13.88 -6.93 8.00
C ILE A 22 -14.58 -6.76 6.66
N SER A 23 -15.35 -5.66 6.53
CA SER A 23 -16.04 -5.30 5.28
C SER A 23 -15.93 -3.80 5.02
N PHE A 24 -15.51 -3.42 3.81
CA PHE A 24 -15.46 -2.03 3.34
C PHE A 24 -15.30 -1.96 1.83
N SER A 25 -15.49 -0.76 1.27
CA SER A 25 -15.25 -0.48 -0.14
C SER A 25 -14.41 0.78 -0.32
N LEU A 26 -13.74 0.88 -1.47
CA LEU A 26 -12.93 2.03 -1.87
C LEU A 26 -13.28 2.41 -3.31
N GLU A 27 -13.51 3.68 -3.57
CA GLU A 27 -13.75 4.22 -4.91
C GLU A 27 -12.41 4.50 -5.63
N ARG A 28 -12.45 4.52 -6.97
CA ARG A 28 -11.28 4.90 -7.77
C ARG A 28 -10.86 6.34 -7.48
N GLY A 29 -9.56 6.55 -7.29
CA GLY A 29 -8.99 7.85 -6.96
C GLY A 29 -9.10 8.26 -5.49
N GLN A 30 -9.78 7.47 -4.65
CA GLN A 30 -9.88 7.75 -3.22
C GLN A 30 -8.65 7.28 -2.44
N VAL A 31 -8.38 7.99 -1.36
CA VAL A 31 -7.42 7.63 -0.33
C VAL A 31 -8.14 7.13 0.91
N LEU A 32 -7.85 5.88 1.29
CA LEU A 32 -8.34 5.25 2.51
C LEU A 32 -7.23 5.20 3.55
N SER A 33 -7.41 5.81 4.72
CA SER A 33 -6.51 5.61 5.85
C SER A 33 -7.03 4.57 6.84
N LEU A 34 -6.16 3.63 7.21
CA LEU A 34 -6.36 2.66 8.29
C LEU A 34 -5.65 3.16 9.55
N ILE A 35 -6.41 3.56 10.56
CA ILE A 35 -5.88 4.02 11.85
C ILE A 35 -6.33 3.09 12.99
N GLY A 36 -5.68 3.15 14.14
CA GLY A 36 -6.02 2.33 15.30
C GLY A 36 -4.82 1.90 16.10
N SER A 37 -5.06 1.24 17.22
CA SER A 37 -4.05 0.79 18.17
C SER A 37 -3.04 -0.19 17.53
N SER A 38 -1.83 -0.27 18.09
CA SER A 38 -0.88 -1.34 17.72
C SER A 38 -1.52 -2.70 17.98
N GLY A 39 -1.34 -3.64 17.07
CA GLY A 39 -1.94 -4.98 17.16
C GLY A 39 -3.42 -5.07 16.78
N SER A 40 -4.08 -3.98 16.34
CA SER A 40 -5.50 -4.01 15.94
C SER A 40 -5.79 -4.74 14.62
N GLY A 41 -4.76 -5.22 13.91
CA GLY A 41 -4.91 -5.99 12.68
C GLY A 41 -4.67 -5.23 11.37
N LYS A 42 -4.32 -3.93 11.39
CA LYS A 42 -4.13 -3.07 10.20
C LYS A 42 -3.16 -3.65 9.17
N THR A 43 -1.92 -3.95 9.61
CA THR A 43 -0.89 -4.58 8.75
C THR A 43 -1.33 -5.96 8.26
N THR A 44 -2.04 -6.74 9.09
CA THR A 44 -2.58 -8.06 8.68
C THR A 44 -3.64 -7.89 7.59
N LEU A 45 -4.55 -6.92 7.74
CA LEU A 45 -5.52 -6.60 6.70
C LEU A 45 -4.85 -6.20 5.40
N LEU A 46 -3.86 -5.28 5.47
CA LEU A 46 -3.11 -4.84 4.30
C LEU A 46 -2.38 -6.01 3.61
N ARG A 47 -1.80 -6.93 4.38
CA ARG A 47 -1.16 -8.15 3.85
C ARG A 47 -2.16 -9.10 3.20
N CYS A 48 -3.37 -9.21 3.73
CA CYS A 48 -4.45 -9.99 3.11
C CYS A 48 -4.86 -9.40 1.76
N LEU A 49 -5.01 -8.09 1.66
CA LEU A 49 -5.35 -7.39 0.40
C LEU A 49 -4.26 -7.60 -0.66
N ASN A 50 -2.99 -7.58 -0.25
CA ASN A 50 -1.84 -7.80 -1.14
C ASN A 50 -1.50 -9.27 -1.36
N PHE A 51 -2.32 -10.21 -0.88
CA PHE A 51 -2.11 -11.66 -0.98
C PHE A 51 -0.76 -12.14 -0.42
N LEU A 52 -0.19 -11.42 0.55
CA LEU A 52 0.96 -11.87 1.34
C LEU A 52 0.52 -12.80 2.46
N GLU A 53 -0.73 -12.63 2.92
CA GLU A 53 -1.45 -13.53 3.81
C GLU A 53 -2.75 -13.95 3.12
N THR A 54 -3.15 -15.21 3.29
CA THR A 54 -4.42 -15.68 2.75
C THR A 54 -5.50 -15.53 3.82
N PRO A 55 -6.61 -14.81 3.56
CA PRO A 55 -7.74 -14.77 4.48
C PRO A 55 -8.36 -16.17 4.69
N ASP A 56 -8.95 -16.39 5.86
CA ASP A 56 -9.62 -17.66 6.15
C ASP A 56 -11.07 -17.66 5.65
N LYS A 57 -11.72 -16.46 5.63
CA LYS A 57 -13.07 -16.24 5.12
C LYS A 57 -13.13 -14.94 4.32
N GLY A 58 -14.21 -14.78 3.56
CA GLY A 58 -14.57 -13.55 2.86
C GLY A 58 -14.22 -13.53 1.40
N VAL A 59 -14.46 -12.38 0.79
CA VAL A 59 -14.31 -12.13 -0.64
C VAL A 59 -13.55 -10.82 -0.87
N ILE A 60 -12.71 -10.78 -1.90
CA ILE A 60 -12.01 -9.57 -2.37
C ILE A 60 -12.25 -9.42 -3.87
N ARG A 61 -12.76 -8.26 -4.30
CA ARG A 61 -12.93 -7.88 -5.70
C ARG A 61 -12.15 -6.59 -6.00
N VAL A 62 -11.57 -6.54 -7.20
CA VAL A 62 -10.94 -5.32 -7.72
C VAL A 62 -11.44 -5.11 -9.15
N ASN A 63 -11.93 -3.92 -9.49
CA ASN A 63 -12.52 -3.61 -10.80
C ASN A 63 -13.61 -4.63 -11.22
N ASP A 64 -14.49 -5.03 -10.31
CA ASP A 64 -15.52 -6.08 -10.49
C ASP A 64 -14.94 -7.49 -10.72
N GLU A 65 -13.62 -7.66 -10.79
CA GLU A 65 -12.97 -8.97 -10.90
C GLU A 65 -12.87 -9.65 -9.54
N LEU A 66 -13.32 -10.90 -9.46
CA LEU A 66 -13.18 -11.73 -8.25
C LEU A 66 -11.73 -12.17 -8.07
N LEU A 67 -11.01 -11.50 -7.16
CA LEU A 67 -9.63 -11.87 -6.87
C LEU A 67 -9.53 -13.00 -5.84
N PHE A 68 -10.38 -12.98 -4.82
CA PHE A 68 -10.36 -13.97 -3.74
C PHE A 68 -11.77 -14.29 -3.29
N ASP A 69 -12.02 -15.59 -3.08
CA ASP A 69 -13.19 -16.14 -2.41
C ASP A 69 -12.72 -17.33 -1.57
N ALA A 70 -12.90 -17.24 -0.27
CA ALA A 70 -12.49 -18.30 0.66
C ALA A 70 -13.19 -19.63 0.39
N ALA A 71 -14.39 -19.61 -0.19
CA ALA A 71 -15.14 -20.81 -0.59
C ALA A 71 -14.63 -21.43 -1.91
N ASN A 72 -13.86 -20.69 -2.72
CA ASN A 72 -13.36 -21.15 -4.03
C ASN A 72 -11.87 -21.47 -3.98
N PRO A 73 -11.46 -22.78 -3.98
CA PRO A 73 -10.06 -23.18 -3.93
C PRO A 73 -9.19 -22.68 -5.09
N VAL A 74 -9.79 -22.42 -6.25
CA VAL A 74 -9.07 -21.92 -7.45
C VAL A 74 -8.44 -20.57 -7.17
N THR A 75 -9.10 -19.73 -6.39
CA THR A 75 -8.60 -18.39 -6.03
C THR A 75 -7.34 -18.42 -5.14
N LYS A 76 -7.00 -19.59 -4.60
CA LYS A 76 -5.83 -19.81 -3.71
C LYS A 76 -4.62 -20.39 -4.43
N GLN A 77 -4.71 -20.64 -5.73
CA GLN A 77 -3.58 -21.19 -6.50
C GLN A 77 -2.49 -20.13 -6.69
N GLU A 78 -1.22 -20.52 -6.51
CA GLU A 78 -0.06 -19.61 -6.59
C GLU A 78 0.04 -18.87 -7.93
N SER A 79 -0.29 -19.53 -9.04
CA SER A 79 -0.31 -18.92 -10.36
C SER A 79 -1.31 -17.76 -10.47
N GLU A 80 -2.48 -17.93 -9.85
CA GLU A 80 -3.51 -16.89 -9.80
C GLU A 80 -3.14 -15.79 -8.82
N ILE A 81 -2.59 -16.15 -7.65
CA ILE A 81 -2.12 -15.17 -6.65
C ILE A 81 -1.09 -14.21 -7.25
N ARG A 82 -0.16 -14.70 -8.08
CA ARG A 82 0.84 -13.84 -8.74
C ARG A 82 0.22 -12.78 -9.65
N LYS A 83 -0.83 -13.12 -10.40
CA LYS A 83 -1.55 -12.16 -11.26
C LYS A 83 -2.27 -11.12 -10.40
N LYS A 84 -2.94 -11.57 -9.33
CA LYS A 84 -3.72 -10.72 -8.44
C LYS A 84 -2.86 -9.70 -7.69
N ARG A 85 -1.63 -10.07 -7.31
CA ARG A 85 -0.67 -9.16 -6.69
C ARG A 85 -0.32 -7.96 -7.58
N LEU A 86 -0.51 -8.04 -8.90
CA LEU A 86 -0.24 -6.93 -9.81
C LEU A 86 -1.25 -5.79 -9.69
N HIS A 87 -2.45 -6.04 -9.16
CA HIS A 87 -3.42 -5.00 -8.85
C HIS A 87 -2.97 -4.08 -7.71
N PHE A 88 -2.02 -4.55 -6.88
CA PHE A 88 -1.58 -3.84 -5.69
C PHE A 88 -0.09 -3.52 -5.75
N GLY A 89 0.25 -2.26 -5.49
CA GLY A 89 1.62 -1.85 -5.20
C GLY A 89 1.80 -1.74 -3.69
N LEU A 90 2.80 -2.40 -3.10
CA LEU A 90 3.02 -2.35 -1.65
C LEU A 90 4.33 -1.65 -1.30
N VAL A 91 4.21 -0.64 -0.46
CA VAL A 91 5.32 0.07 0.18
C VAL A 91 5.37 -0.35 1.65
N PHE A 92 6.44 -0.99 2.05
CA PHE A 92 6.64 -1.53 3.39
C PHE A 92 7.15 -0.49 4.38
N GLN A 93 6.97 -0.74 5.65
CA GLN A 93 7.54 0.02 6.76
C GLN A 93 9.08 0.10 6.67
N SER A 94 9.74 -1.02 6.43
CA SER A 94 11.16 -1.08 6.09
C SER A 94 11.28 -1.06 4.58
N PHE A 95 12.08 -0.20 4.02
CA PHE A 95 12.19 0.10 2.58
C PHE A 95 12.28 -1.16 1.68
N ASN A 96 12.86 -2.25 2.19
CA ASN A 96 13.03 -3.55 1.52
C ASN A 96 13.62 -3.41 0.11
N LEU A 97 14.58 -2.49 -0.05
CA LEU A 97 15.34 -2.36 -1.29
C LEU A 97 16.36 -3.50 -1.40
N PHE A 98 16.58 -3.95 -2.61
CA PHE A 98 17.61 -4.93 -2.91
C PHE A 98 18.99 -4.24 -2.86
N PRO A 99 19.86 -4.58 -1.90
CA PRO A 99 21.10 -3.85 -1.67
C PRO A 99 22.11 -3.96 -2.81
N GLN A 100 22.00 -5.00 -3.64
CA GLN A 100 22.87 -5.25 -4.81
C GLN A 100 22.44 -4.46 -6.07
N TYR A 101 21.30 -3.78 -6.05
CA TYR A 101 20.84 -2.94 -7.15
C TYR A 101 20.90 -1.46 -6.78
N THR A 102 21.16 -0.61 -7.77
CA THR A 102 21.02 0.85 -7.65
C THR A 102 19.55 1.24 -7.44
N ALA A 103 19.28 2.51 -7.17
CA ALA A 103 17.89 3.02 -7.12
C ALA A 103 17.14 2.71 -8.43
N LEU A 104 17.77 2.98 -9.59
CA LEU A 104 17.20 2.67 -10.89
C LEU A 104 16.95 1.16 -11.05
N GLY A 105 17.95 0.32 -10.71
CA GLY A 105 17.80 -1.14 -10.79
C GLY A 105 16.69 -1.68 -9.90
N ASN A 106 16.49 -1.13 -8.70
CA ASN A 106 15.39 -1.49 -7.82
C ASN A 106 14.01 -1.21 -8.44
N VAL A 107 13.86 -0.09 -9.14
CA VAL A 107 12.60 0.29 -9.81
C VAL A 107 12.35 -0.56 -11.05
N MET A 108 13.38 -0.88 -11.83
CA MET A 108 13.26 -1.65 -13.08
C MET A 108 12.95 -3.13 -12.85
N LEU A 109 13.47 -3.73 -11.75
CA LEU A 109 13.57 -5.19 -11.54
C LEU A 109 12.26 -5.95 -11.78
N ALA A 110 11.17 -5.49 -11.17
CA ALA A 110 9.90 -6.21 -11.24
C ALA A 110 9.32 -6.20 -12.68
N LYS A 111 9.41 -5.06 -13.36
CA LYS A 111 8.94 -4.90 -14.75
C LYS A 111 9.78 -5.73 -15.73
N GLU A 112 11.10 -5.80 -15.52
CA GLU A 112 11.98 -6.68 -16.28
C GLU A 112 11.64 -8.17 -16.11
N LEU A 113 11.32 -8.59 -14.88
CA LEU A 113 10.92 -9.97 -14.60
C LEU A 113 9.60 -10.32 -15.28
N LEU A 114 8.62 -9.41 -15.26
CA LEU A 114 7.36 -9.59 -15.98
C LEU A 114 7.57 -9.64 -17.50
N ALA A 115 8.39 -8.74 -18.04
CA ALA A 115 8.67 -8.71 -19.47
C ALA A 115 9.31 -10.01 -19.98
N LYS A 116 10.17 -10.68 -19.18
CA LYS A 116 10.78 -11.95 -19.53
C LYS A 116 9.77 -13.08 -19.78
N SER A 117 8.56 -12.98 -19.26
CA SER A 117 7.48 -13.97 -19.48
C SER A 117 6.70 -13.73 -20.78
N GLN A 118 6.93 -12.59 -21.46
CA GLN A 118 6.25 -12.27 -22.72
C GLN A 118 6.82 -13.08 -23.89
N PRO A 119 5.98 -13.58 -24.82
CA PRO A 119 6.42 -14.42 -25.94
C PRO A 119 7.45 -13.74 -26.87
N ASP A 120 7.32 -12.41 -27.07
CA ASP A 120 8.14 -11.60 -27.97
C ASP A 120 9.39 -10.99 -27.29
N TYR A 121 9.58 -11.23 -25.98
CA TYR A 121 10.67 -10.63 -25.20
C TYR A 121 12.03 -10.81 -25.86
N LYS A 122 12.36 -12.04 -26.37
CA LYS A 122 13.68 -12.31 -26.95
C LYS A 122 13.95 -11.45 -28.20
N ALA A 123 12.93 -11.22 -29.02
CA ALA A 123 13.03 -10.42 -30.26
C ALA A 123 13.16 -8.91 -29.96
N ARG A 124 12.42 -8.41 -28.93
CA ARG A 124 12.34 -6.99 -28.58
C ARG A 124 13.11 -6.61 -27.33
N LYS A 125 14.01 -7.45 -26.83
CA LYS A 125 14.69 -7.28 -25.53
C LYS A 125 15.30 -5.88 -25.34
N LYS A 126 15.99 -5.35 -26.35
CA LYS A 126 16.64 -4.03 -26.25
C LYS A 126 15.61 -2.89 -26.17
N GLU A 127 14.55 -2.97 -26.94
CA GLU A 127 13.45 -2.00 -26.96
C GLU A 127 12.71 -2.00 -25.62
N ILE A 128 12.27 -3.17 -25.16
CA ILE A 128 11.59 -3.36 -23.87
C ILE A 128 12.45 -2.87 -22.70
N HIS A 129 13.76 -3.16 -22.71
CA HIS A 129 14.66 -2.66 -21.67
C HIS A 129 14.75 -1.13 -21.66
N ALA A 130 14.86 -0.50 -22.84
CA ALA A 130 14.90 0.95 -22.96
C ALA A 130 13.59 1.61 -22.49
N GLU A 131 12.42 1.03 -22.80
CA GLU A 131 11.12 1.49 -22.32
C GLU A 131 11.02 1.40 -20.79
N ILE A 132 11.45 0.27 -20.19
CA ILE A 132 11.45 0.07 -18.73
C ILE A 132 12.38 1.07 -18.05
N GLU A 133 13.58 1.28 -18.61
CA GLU A 133 14.56 2.22 -18.08
C GLU A 133 14.03 3.67 -18.14
N ALA A 134 13.43 4.06 -19.25
CA ALA A 134 12.85 5.41 -19.41
C ALA A 134 11.74 5.67 -18.39
N GLU A 135 10.85 4.70 -18.19
CA GLU A 135 9.77 4.80 -17.21
C GLU A 135 10.32 4.83 -15.76
N ALA A 136 11.31 4.01 -15.45
CA ALA A 136 11.93 4.01 -14.12
C ALA A 136 12.64 5.34 -13.82
N LYS A 137 13.31 5.95 -14.81
CA LYS A 137 13.91 7.28 -14.69
C LYS A 137 12.85 8.35 -14.45
N ARG A 138 11.73 8.30 -15.18
CA ARG A 138 10.61 9.23 -14.99
C ARG A 138 10.03 9.14 -13.57
N LEU A 139 9.83 7.92 -13.05
CA LEU A 139 9.33 7.71 -11.70
C LEU A 139 10.32 8.22 -10.63
N LEU A 140 11.61 7.97 -10.80
CA LEU A 140 12.62 8.49 -9.87
C LEU A 140 12.73 10.02 -9.93
N ASP A 141 12.57 10.62 -11.10
CA ASP A 141 12.50 12.08 -11.26
C ASP A 141 11.29 12.65 -10.52
N GLN A 142 10.11 12.05 -10.67
CA GLN A 142 8.88 12.41 -9.93
C GLN A 142 9.08 12.32 -8.40
N MET A 143 9.92 11.40 -7.94
CA MET A 143 10.30 11.27 -6.53
C MET A 143 11.41 12.26 -6.10
N GLY A 144 11.91 13.12 -6.99
CA GLY A 144 13.00 14.05 -6.71
C GLY A 144 14.36 13.34 -6.53
N LEU A 145 14.59 12.25 -7.27
CA LEU A 145 15.79 11.40 -7.14
C LEU A 145 16.62 11.32 -8.42
N SER A 146 16.48 12.28 -9.34
CA SER A 146 17.20 12.31 -10.63
C SER A 146 18.73 12.18 -10.47
N GLU A 147 19.30 12.88 -9.50
CA GLU A 147 20.73 12.87 -9.18
C GLU A 147 21.19 11.59 -8.44
N ARG A 148 20.26 10.74 -8.01
CA ARG A 148 20.51 9.58 -7.13
C ARG A 148 20.18 8.23 -7.79
N MET A 149 19.83 8.22 -9.07
CA MET A 149 19.41 7.02 -9.80
C MET A 149 20.45 5.88 -9.76
N ASN A 150 21.73 6.24 -9.77
CA ASN A 150 22.85 5.29 -9.78
C ASN A 150 23.38 4.93 -8.38
N ASN A 151 22.81 5.53 -7.31
CA ASN A 151 23.23 5.24 -5.94
C ASN A 151 22.63 3.89 -5.48
N TYR A 152 23.42 3.17 -4.68
CA TYR A 152 22.96 1.97 -3.98
C TYR A 152 22.23 2.35 -2.69
N PRO A 153 21.37 1.46 -2.12
CA PRO A 153 20.61 1.76 -0.91
C PRO A 153 21.44 2.29 0.26
N HIS A 154 22.65 1.76 0.47
CA HIS A 154 23.54 2.20 1.54
C HIS A 154 24.13 3.62 1.33
N GLN A 155 23.95 4.22 0.16
CA GLN A 155 24.37 5.58 -0.20
C GLN A 155 23.22 6.59 -0.16
N LEU A 156 22.02 6.15 0.24
CA LEU A 156 20.80 6.93 0.28
C LEU A 156 20.37 7.16 1.73
N SER A 157 19.74 8.32 1.99
CA SER A 157 19.07 8.53 3.28
C SER A 157 17.84 7.64 3.40
N GLY A 158 17.30 7.47 4.61
CA GLY A 158 16.07 6.72 4.84
C GLY A 158 14.89 7.24 4.00
N GLY A 159 14.68 8.56 3.96
CA GLY A 159 13.65 9.18 3.12
C GLY A 159 13.87 8.97 1.62
N GLN A 160 15.15 8.96 1.16
CA GLN A 160 15.47 8.62 -0.23
C GLN A 160 15.19 7.15 -0.53
N CYS A 161 15.55 6.23 0.37
CA CYS A 161 15.22 4.81 0.23
C CYS A 161 13.71 4.58 0.16
N GLN A 162 12.92 5.27 0.98
CA GLN A 162 11.46 5.18 0.94
C GLN A 162 10.89 5.69 -0.38
N ARG A 163 11.40 6.81 -0.89
CA ARG A 163 10.98 7.34 -2.20
C ARG A 163 11.34 6.40 -3.36
N VAL A 164 12.47 5.68 -3.30
CA VAL A 164 12.79 4.59 -4.25
C VAL A 164 11.79 3.44 -4.12
N ALA A 165 11.40 3.06 -2.88
CA ALA A 165 10.41 2.00 -2.66
C ALA A 165 9.02 2.38 -3.23
N ILE A 166 8.63 3.66 -3.11
CA ILE A 166 7.41 4.19 -3.73
C ILE A 166 7.50 4.12 -5.26
N ALA A 167 8.59 4.59 -5.86
CA ALA A 167 8.82 4.51 -7.31
C ALA A 167 8.76 3.06 -7.81
N ARG A 168 9.35 2.12 -7.06
CA ARG A 168 9.33 0.68 -7.37
C ARG A 168 7.90 0.12 -7.35
N ALA A 169 7.08 0.51 -6.38
CA ALA A 169 5.69 0.08 -6.30
C ALA A 169 4.86 0.63 -7.47
N LEU A 170 5.08 1.88 -7.85
CA LEU A 170 4.41 2.53 -9.00
C LEU A 170 4.84 1.94 -10.35
N ALA A 171 6.05 1.41 -10.48
CA ALA A 171 6.58 0.90 -11.74
C ALA A 171 5.74 -0.23 -12.37
N LEU A 172 4.97 -0.96 -11.56
CA LEU A 172 4.06 -1.99 -12.04
C LEU A 172 2.68 -1.46 -12.47
N SER A 173 2.46 -0.14 -12.33
CA SER A 173 1.18 0.52 -12.63
C SER A 173 0.00 -0.13 -11.92
N PRO A 174 0.06 -0.31 -10.59
CA PRO A 174 -0.99 -0.99 -9.84
C PRO A 174 -2.30 -0.21 -9.85
N ASP A 175 -3.42 -0.90 -9.68
CA ASP A 175 -4.74 -0.27 -9.51
C ASP A 175 -4.84 0.45 -8.16
N ILE A 176 -4.19 -0.10 -7.12
CA ILE A 176 -4.24 0.40 -5.74
C ILE A 176 -2.83 0.40 -5.15
N LEU A 177 -2.39 1.54 -4.61
CA LEU A 177 -1.12 1.66 -3.93
C LEU A 177 -1.31 1.55 -2.41
N CYS A 178 -0.64 0.60 -1.79
CA CYS A 178 -0.75 0.30 -0.37
C CYS A 178 0.50 0.77 0.37
N PHE A 179 0.33 1.42 1.51
CA PHE A 179 1.41 1.87 2.39
C PHE A 179 1.25 1.24 3.78
N ASP A 180 2.25 0.50 4.23
CA ASP A 180 2.30 -0.07 5.58
C ASP A 180 3.25 0.77 6.44
N GLU A 181 2.71 1.77 7.15
CA GLU A 181 3.43 2.70 8.04
C GLU A 181 4.68 3.32 7.36
N PRO A 182 4.53 4.06 6.24
CA PRO A 182 5.64 4.45 5.37
C PRO A 182 6.68 5.38 6.01
N THR A 183 6.41 5.92 7.18
CA THR A 183 7.28 6.89 7.88
C THR A 183 7.85 6.37 9.19
N SER A 184 7.39 5.23 9.70
CA SER A 184 7.75 4.73 11.04
C SER A 184 9.23 4.35 11.21
N ALA A 185 9.96 4.10 10.11
CA ALA A 185 11.40 3.82 10.11
C ALA A 185 12.26 5.06 9.79
N LEU A 186 11.67 6.27 9.81
CA LEU A 186 12.32 7.52 9.45
C LEU A 186 12.48 8.45 10.65
N ASP A 187 13.53 9.26 10.62
CA ASP A 187 13.67 10.39 11.52
C ASP A 187 12.57 11.45 11.23
N PRO A 188 12.12 12.20 12.24
CA PRO A 188 11.06 13.21 12.08
C PRO A 188 11.31 14.24 10.98
N GLU A 189 12.57 14.62 10.74
CA GLU A 189 12.95 15.56 9.69
C GLU A 189 12.69 14.99 8.28
N LEU A 190 12.86 13.66 8.08
CA LEU A 190 12.67 13.00 6.81
C LEU A 190 11.21 12.57 6.56
N THR A 191 10.41 12.46 7.62
CA THR A 191 9.00 12.10 7.57
C THR A 191 8.23 13.06 6.66
N GLY A 192 8.41 14.37 6.83
CA GLY A 192 7.72 15.39 6.05
C GLY A 192 7.95 15.29 4.54
N GLU A 193 9.16 14.93 4.10
CA GLU A 193 9.48 14.74 2.68
C GLU A 193 8.69 13.58 2.06
N VAL A 194 8.59 12.46 2.77
CA VAL A 194 7.87 11.28 2.29
C VAL A 194 6.36 11.52 2.29
N LEU A 195 5.81 12.13 3.34
CA LEU A 195 4.39 12.50 3.40
C LEU A 195 4.00 13.46 2.28
N LYS A 196 4.87 14.41 1.93
CA LYS A 196 4.64 15.33 0.80
C LYS A 196 4.56 14.58 -0.54
N VAL A 197 5.40 13.57 -0.75
CA VAL A 197 5.35 12.73 -1.95
C VAL A 197 4.04 11.95 -1.99
N ILE A 198 3.61 11.33 -0.88
CA ILE A 198 2.35 10.57 -0.82
C ILE A 198 1.15 11.51 -1.08
N LYS A 199 1.16 12.72 -0.50
CA LYS A 199 0.13 13.75 -0.77
C LYS A 199 0.09 14.13 -2.25
N GLY A 200 1.24 14.33 -2.89
CA GLY A 200 1.31 14.60 -4.33
C GLY A 200 0.75 13.48 -5.21
N LEU A 201 0.82 12.22 -4.75
CA LEU A 201 0.16 11.09 -5.43
C LEU A 201 -1.35 11.12 -5.23
N ALA A 202 -1.83 11.52 -4.05
CA ALA A 202 -3.26 11.73 -3.78
C ALA A 202 -3.84 12.81 -4.69
N ASP A 203 -3.15 13.93 -4.81
CA ASP A 203 -3.54 15.06 -5.69
C ASP A 203 -3.63 14.66 -7.18
N GLN A 204 -2.95 13.56 -7.57
CA GLN A 204 -3.02 12.97 -8.91
C GLN A 204 -4.10 11.88 -9.04
N ASN A 205 -5.05 11.80 -8.11
CA ASN A 205 -6.12 10.80 -8.08
C ASN A 205 -5.61 9.34 -8.04
N THR A 206 -4.46 9.09 -7.42
CA THR A 206 -3.98 7.73 -7.19
C THR A 206 -4.84 7.06 -6.12
N THR A 207 -5.41 5.90 -6.41
CA THR A 207 -6.14 5.12 -5.40
C THR A 207 -5.18 4.53 -4.38
N MET A 208 -5.38 4.82 -3.10
CA MET A 208 -4.43 4.42 -2.06
C MET A 208 -5.09 3.87 -0.80
N ILE A 209 -4.38 2.94 -0.14
CA ILE A 209 -4.69 2.48 1.22
C ILE A 209 -3.45 2.75 2.07
N ILE A 210 -3.59 3.52 3.14
CA ILE A 210 -2.48 3.98 3.97
C ILE A 210 -2.69 3.53 5.42
N VAL A 211 -1.86 2.63 5.92
CA VAL A 211 -1.73 2.37 7.36
C VAL A 211 -0.76 3.41 7.92
N THR A 212 -1.21 4.22 8.87
CA THR A 212 -0.37 5.29 9.43
C THR A 212 -0.71 5.58 10.89
N HIS A 213 0.29 6.11 11.60
CA HIS A 213 0.17 6.72 12.93
C HIS A 213 0.24 8.25 12.88
N GLU A 214 0.40 8.84 11.70
CA GLU A 214 0.41 10.29 11.47
C GLU A 214 -1.03 10.80 11.32
N MET A 215 -1.68 11.11 12.47
CA MET A 215 -3.12 11.46 12.49
C MET A 215 -3.43 12.73 11.70
N ALA A 216 -2.58 13.76 11.80
CA ALA A 216 -2.75 15.00 11.05
C ALA A 216 -2.69 14.73 9.53
N PHE A 217 -1.72 13.91 9.09
CA PHE A 217 -1.61 13.52 7.69
C PHE A 217 -2.81 12.70 7.22
N ALA A 218 -3.24 11.69 8.02
CA ALA A 218 -4.41 10.88 7.69
C ALA A 218 -5.68 11.75 7.51
N ARG A 219 -5.87 12.74 8.39
CA ARG A 219 -6.98 13.70 8.29
C ARG A 219 -6.93 14.53 7.01
N ASP A 220 -5.71 15.00 6.64
CA ASP A 220 -5.55 15.93 5.53
C ASP A 220 -5.57 15.25 4.15
N VAL A 221 -5.22 13.96 4.05
CA VAL A 221 -5.04 13.28 2.76
C VAL A 221 -6.18 12.32 2.41
N SER A 222 -6.96 11.88 3.40
CA SER A 222 -7.94 10.81 3.19
C SER A 222 -9.29 11.31 2.73
N ASP A 223 -9.93 10.56 1.86
CA ASP A 223 -11.36 10.67 1.56
C ASP A 223 -12.19 9.80 2.52
N LYS A 224 -11.59 8.73 3.02
CA LYS A 224 -12.22 7.78 3.94
C LYS A 224 -11.22 7.31 4.99
N VAL A 225 -11.70 7.17 6.22
CA VAL A 225 -10.92 6.66 7.36
C VAL A 225 -11.62 5.44 7.94
N LEU A 226 -10.85 4.39 8.22
CA LEU A 226 -11.30 3.22 8.98
C LEU A 226 -10.53 3.19 10.31
N PHE A 227 -11.26 3.26 11.42
CA PHE A 227 -10.68 3.03 12.74
C PHE A 227 -10.84 1.56 13.11
N MET A 228 -9.70 0.90 13.34
CA MET A 228 -9.64 -0.52 13.72
C MET A 228 -9.22 -0.69 15.17
N ASP A 229 -9.94 -1.53 15.90
CA ASP A 229 -9.56 -1.99 17.24
C ASP A 229 -9.98 -3.45 17.44
N ASP A 230 -9.16 -4.25 18.13
CA ASP A 230 -9.38 -5.68 18.38
C ASP A 230 -9.85 -6.49 17.16
N GLY A 231 -9.25 -6.23 16.00
CA GLY A 231 -9.51 -6.96 14.76
C GLY A 231 -10.82 -6.60 14.05
N LYS A 232 -11.51 -5.53 14.44
CA LYS A 232 -12.75 -5.05 13.86
C LYS A 232 -12.63 -3.62 13.35
N ILE A 233 -13.43 -3.25 12.36
CA ILE A 233 -13.68 -1.85 12.03
C ILE A 233 -14.76 -1.38 13.00
N LEU A 234 -14.39 -0.49 13.93
CA LEU A 234 -15.33 0.09 14.89
C LEU A 234 -16.03 1.33 14.32
N GLU A 235 -15.30 2.11 13.52
CA GLU A 235 -15.83 3.32 12.92
C GLU A 235 -15.27 3.50 11.52
N GLN A 236 -16.07 4.01 10.59
CA GLN A 236 -15.65 4.36 9.24
C GLN A 236 -16.46 5.53 8.70
N GLY A 237 -15.81 6.38 7.93
CA GLY A 237 -16.44 7.55 7.31
C GLY A 237 -15.43 8.52 6.74
N PRO A 238 -15.89 9.71 6.32
CA PRO A 238 -15.02 10.83 5.97
C PRO A 238 -14.18 11.25 7.17
N PRO A 239 -13.02 11.89 6.96
CA PRO A 239 -12.15 12.36 8.05
C PRO A 239 -12.86 13.23 9.10
N GLU A 240 -13.75 14.13 8.69
CA GLU A 240 -14.54 14.99 9.60
C GLU A 240 -15.35 14.18 10.60
N ASP A 241 -15.99 13.09 10.15
CA ASP A 241 -16.81 12.24 11.02
C ASP A 241 -15.95 11.49 12.03
N VAL A 242 -14.82 10.90 11.58
CA VAL A 242 -14.00 10.03 12.42
C VAL A 242 -13.08 10.83 13.36
N PHE A 243 -12.49 11.96 12.90
CA PHE A 243 -11.56 12.74 13.70
C PHE A 243 -12.21 13.81 14.57
N GLU A 244 -13.27 14.45 14.07
CA GLU A 244 -13.88 15.60 14.77
C GLU A 244 -15.16 15.21 15.51
N ASN A 245 -15.94 14.27 14.97
CA ASN A 245 -17.23 13.84 15.53
C ASN A 245 -17.31 12.33 15.75
N PRO A 246 -16.31 11.67 16.37
CA PRO A 246 -16.31 10.22 16.53
C PRO A 246 -17.51 9.74 17.36
N LYS A 247 -18.23 8.75 16.86
CA LYS A 247 -19.44 8.19 17.49
C LYS A 247 -19.07 7.14 18.54
N GLU A 248 -18.02 6.37 18.26
CA GLU A 248 -17.57 5.30 19.14
C GLU A 248 -16.70 5.83 20.28
N GLU A 249 -16.98 5.42 21.51
CA GLU A 249 -16.21 5.81 22.69
C GLU A 249 -14.72 5.42 22.56
N ARG A 250 -14.48 4.27 21.96
CA ARG A 250 -13.12 3.76 21.75
C ARG A 250 -12.32 4.61 20.75
N THR A 251 -12.98 5.13 19.71
CA THR A 251 -12.40 6.09 18.76
C THR A 251 -11.99 7.38 19.46
N ARG A 252 -12.89 7.94 20.30
CA ARG A 252 -12.62 9.14 21.11
C ARG A 252 -11.40 8.95 22.02
N GLN A 253 -11.35 7.84 22.75
CA GLN A 253 -10.22 7.50 23.62
C GLN A 253 -8.90 7.32 22.87
N PHE A 254 -8.94 6.78 21.65
CA PHE A 254 -7.75 6.65 20.82
C PHE A 254 -7.26 8.02 20.36
N LEU A 255 -8.14 8.85 19.80
CA LEU A 255 -7.79 10.15 19.25
C LEU A 255 -7.36 11.17 20.31
N SER A 256 -7.90 11.11 21.53
CA SER A 256 -7.50 12.02 22.62
C SER A 256 -6.02 11.96 22.96
N ARG A 257 -5.33 10.88 22.63
CA ARG A 257 -3.86 10.72 22.82
C ARG A 257 -3.05 11.56 21.83
N TYR A 258 -3.66 11.96 20.72
CA TYR A 258 -3.01 12.72 19.63
C TYR A 258 -3.43 14.19 19.58
N THR A 259 -4.50 14.57 20.32
CA THR A 259 -4.98 15.97 20.40
C THR A 259 -4.35 16.76 21.56
N ASN A 260 -3.66 16.09 22.48
CA ASN A 260 -3.06 16.69 23.68
C ASN A 260 -1.52 16.79 23.59
N GLY A 261 -0.95 16.82 22.38
CA GLY A 261 0.48 16.96 22.13
C GLY A 261 0.81 18.24 21.35
#